data_7bdbd09c56fdd6f5a10661bc6c65ad34
#
_entry.id   7bdbd09c56fdd6f5a10661bc6c65ad34
#
_cell.length_a   1.000
_cell.length_b   1.000
_cell.length_c   1.000
_cell.angle_alpha   90.00
_cell.angle_beta   90.00
_cell.angle_gamma   90.00
#
_symmetry.space_group_name_H-M   'P 1'
#
loop_
_entity.id
_entity.type
_entity.pdbx_description
1 polymer ?
#
loop_
_entity_poly.entity_id
_entity_poly.type
_entity_poly.pdbx_seq_one_letter_code
_entity_poly.pdbx_strand_id
1 'polypeptide(L)'
;LARLLSSAPLDVGIGGPLAETIRPALDVAKDRGKWDRESLDRAIVLAKRLGEAEIDVQLNAAGPEPLGHTRTLLDHAEIREMADSGLVRFGSHTRTHCRFRGTVPDNVLEDEIVRSGDEIAEIIGRPVNLFCYPNGDITDAALGVVRKRYAGAVTTRPGWYLPAEDRCLISRIGVHDDVSNTRSAFLSRISGIRVF
;
A
#
# COMPACT_ATOMS: atom_id res chain seq x y z
N LEU A 1 7.01 5.18 -9.20
CA LEU A 1 7.93 6.22 -8.74
C LEU A 1 9.16 5.63 -8.03
N ALA A 2 9.01 4.88 -6.91
CA ALA A 2 10.14 4.33 -6.15
C ALA A 2 11.11 3.54 -7.04
N ARG A 3 10.59 2.71 -7.93
CA ARG A 3 11.35 1.93 -8.89
C ARG A 3 12.08 2.80 -9.91
N LEU A 4 11.38 3.78 -10.45
CA LEU A 4 11.96 4.76 -11.37
C LEU A 4 13.14 5.48 -10.71
N LEU A 5 12.98 5.93 -9.47
CA LEU A 5 14.02 6.65 -8.75
C LEU A 5 15.20 5.76 -8.34
N SER A 6 14.94 4.51 -7.88
CA SER A 6 16.00 3.62 -7.39
C SER A 6 16.96 3.11 -8.47
N SER A 7 16.52 3.06 -9.72
CA SER A 7 17.30 2.56 -10.86
C SER A 7 17.76 3.65 -11.82
N ALA A 8 17.31 4.89 -11.61
CA ALA A 8 17.63 5.99 -12.48
C ALA A 8 18.88 6.76 -11.99
N PRO A 9 19.67 7.33 -12.89
CA PRO A 9 20.66 8.33 -12.52
C PRO A 9 20.01 9.46 -11.73
N LEU A 10 20.75 10.14 -10.86
CA LEU A 10 20.26 11.28 -10.07
C LEU A 10 19.75 12.46 -10.92
N ASP A 11 20.05 12.45 -12.22
CA ASP A 11 19.58 13.44 -13.21
C ASP A 11 18.40 12.91 -14.05
N VAL A 12 17.52 12.11 -13.45
CA VAL A 12 16.32 11.65 -14.15
C VAL A 12 15.53 12.84 -14.66
N GLY A 13 15.19 12.79 -15.93
CA GLY A 13 14.41 13.82 -16.63
C GLY A 13 12.95 13.93 -16.17
N ILE A 14 12.70 13.75 -14.86
CA ILE A 14 11.41 14.06 -14.25
C ILE A 14 11.30 15.58 -14.23
N GLY A 15 10.41 16.10 -15.04
CA GLY A 15 10.05 17.52 -15.09
C GLY A 15 8.76 17.84 -14.35
N GLY A 16 8.34 19.09 -14.41
CA GLY A 16 7.02 19.52 -13.95
C GLY A 16 6.79 19.46 -12.44
N PRO A 17 5.51 19.46 -12.01
CA PRO A 17 5.11 19.53 -10.60
C PRO A 17 5.64 18.40 -9.73
N LEU A 18 5.82 17.19 -10.30
CA LEU A 18 6.37 16.06 -9.56
C LEU A 18 7.83 16.31 -9.19
N ALA A 19 8.66 16.79 -10.12
CA ALA A 19 10.05 17.12 -9.86
C ALA A 19 10.20 18.19 -8.78
N GLU A 20 9.38 19.24 -8.83
CA GLU A 20 9.38 20.28 -7.82
C GLU A 20 8.97 19.75 -6.46
N THR A 21 7.95 18.92 -6.44
CA THR A 21 7.42 18.34 -5.17
C THR A 21 8.43 17.41 -4.50
N ILE A 22 9.18 16.61 -5.27
CA ILE A 22 10.19 15.69 -4.69
C ILE A 22 11.58 16.31 -4.57
N ARG A 23 11.79 17.54 -5.00
CA ARG A 23 13.09 18.23 -4.96
C ARG A 23 13.82 18.10 -3.63
N PRO A 24 13.19 18.30 -2.44
CA PRO A 24 13.89 18.15 -1.17
C PRO A 24 14.43 16.74 -0.89
N ALA A 25 13.84 15.71 -1.51
CA ALA A 25 14.35 14.35 -1.42
C ALA A 25 15.47 14.10 -2.45
N LEU A 26 15.34 14.69 -3.63
CA LEU A 26 16.36 14.64 -4.69
C LEU A 26 17.65 15.31 -4.24
N ASP A 27 17.57 16.45 -3.55
CA ASP A 27 18.74 17.16 -3.03
C ASP A 27 19.49 16.29 -2.02
N VAL A 28 18.78 15.61 -1.10
CA VAL A 28 19.38 14.65 -0.17
C VAL A 28 20.02 13.47 -0.91
N ALA A 29 19.39 12.95 -1.96
CA ALA A 29 19.95 11.86 -2.74
C ALA A 29 21.22 12.32 -3.50
N LYS A 30 21.24 13.54 -4.03
CA LYS A 30 22.41 14.14 -4.70
C LYS A 30 23.58 14.33 -3.75
N ASP A 31 23.34 14.84 -2.54
CA ASP A 31 24.37 14.99 -1.49
C ASP A 31 25.03 13.64 -1.11
N ARG A 32 24.23 12.57 -1.14
CA ARG A 32 24.68 11.20 -0.87
C ARG A 32 25.21 10.45 -2.08
N GLY A 33 25.13 11.05 -3.28
CA GLY A 33 25.55 10.45 -4.55
C GLY A 33 24.68 9.25 -5.01
N LYS A 34 23.57 8.97 -4.34
CA LYS A 34 22.66 7.87 -4.67
C LYS A 34 21.27 8.06 -4.02
N TRP A 35 20.28 7.40 -4.60
CA TRP A 35 19.03 7.15 -3.91
C TRP A 35 19.23 6.06 -2.85
N ASP A 36 18.99 6.39 -1.60
CA ASP A 36 18.90 5.44 -0.51
C ASP A 36 17.44 5.30 -0.03
N ARG A 37 17.20 4.37 0.91
CA ARG A 37 15.85 4.12 1.44
C ARG A 37 15.20 5.38 2.00
N GLU A 38 15.96 6.19 2.74
CA GLU A 38 15.43 7.39 3.39
C GLU A 38 15.00 8.45 2.36
N SER A 39 15.85 8.73 1.37
CA SER A 39 15.54 9.68 0.30
C SER A 39 14.40 9.20 -0.60
N LEU A 40 14.32 7.88 -0.88
CA LEU A 40 13.20 7.28 -1.61
C LEU A 40 11.89 7.39 -0.85
N ASP A 41 11.86 7.02 0.43
CA ASP A 41 10.66 7.12 1.28
C ASP A 41 10.20 8.57 1.38
N ARG A 42 11.14 9.51 1.52
CA ARG A 42 10.84 10.94 1.53
C ARG A 42 10.24 11.42 0.22
N ALA A 43 10.79 10.99 -0.92
CA ALA A 43 10.26 11.32 -2.24
C ALA A 43 8.82 10.79 -2.42
N ILE A 44 8.56 9.55 -2.01
CA ILE A 44 7.22 8.95 -2.06
C ILE A 44 6.22 9.75 -1.20
N VAL A 45 6.62 10.10 0.04
CA VAL A 45 5.77 10.88 0.94
C VAL A 45 5.45 12.25 0.36
N LEU A 46 6.42 12.90 -0.27
CA LEU A 46 6.23 14.19 -0.92
C LEU A 46 5.33 14.07 -2.16
N ALA A 47 5.59 13.09 -3.02
CA ALA A 47 4.80 12.85 -4.21
C ALA A 47 3.31 12.58 -3.90
N LYS A 48 3.01 11.92 -2.78
CA LYS A 48 1.62 11.70 -2.33
C LYS A 48 0.84 12.98 -2.00
N ARG A 49 1.47 14.15 -2.03
CA ARG A 49 0.77 15.45 -1.92
C ARG A 49 0.10 15.85 -3.26
N LEU A 50 0.59 15.29 -4.35
CA LEU A 50 -0.06 15.38 -5.66
C LEU A 50 -1.19 14.35 -5.73
N GLY A 51 -2.22 14.63 -6.51
CA GLY A 51 -3.25 13.65 -6.81
C GLY A 51 -2.69 12.51 -7.68
N GLU A 52 -3.25 11.31 -7.57
CA GLU A 52 -2.80 10.13 -8.35
C GLU A 52 -2.82 10.40 -9.85
N ALA A 53 -3.88 11.04 -10.35
CA ALA A 53 -3.98 11.40 -11.77
C ALA A 53 -2.82 12.31 -12.23
N GLU A 54 -2.38 13.24 -11.39
CA GLU A 54 -1.24 14.12 -11.72
C GLU A 54 0.06 13.32 -11.72
N ILE A 55 0.25 12.42 -10.74
CA ILE A 55 1.43 11.53 -10.70
C ILE A 55 1.48 10.66 -11.96
N ASP A 56 0.37 10.07 -12.37
CA ASP A 56 0.29 9.21 -13.56
C ASP A 56 0.60 9.99 -14.85
N VAL A 57 0.07 11.20 -15.00
CA VAL A 57 0.40 12.08 -16.12
C VAL A 57 1.91 12.36 -16.19
N GLN A 58 2.51 12.69 -15.06
CA GLN A 58 3.95 13.02 -14.99
C GLN A 58 4.83 11.78 -15.22
N LEU A 59 4.45 10.62 -14.70
CA LEU A 59 5.17 9.37 -14.91
C LEU A 59 5.09 8.91 -16.37
N ASN A 60 3.93 9.03 -16.99
CA ASN A 60 3.74 8.69 -18.41
C ASN A 60 4.53 9.65 -19.33
N ALA A 61 4.62 10.93 -18.96
CA ALA A 61 5.42 11.91 -19.69
C ALA A 61 6.93 11.67 -19.58
N ALA A 62 7.40 11.03 -18.53
CA ALA A 62 8.80 10.67 -18.35
C ALA A 62 9.27 9.52 -19.28
N GLY A 63 8.35 8.93 -20.03
CA GLY A 63 8.64 7.89 -21.01
C GLY A 63 8.68 6.47 -20.42
N PRO A 64 8.87 5.46 -21.27
CA PRO A 64 8.91 4.07 -20.84
C PRO A 64 10.08 3.82 -19.89
N GLU A 65 9.81 3.07 -18.83
CA GLU A 65 10.80 2.73 -17.79
C GLU A 65 12.10 2.19 -18.41
N PRO A 66 13.27 2.71 -17.98
CA PRO A 66 14.57 2.17 -18.38
C PRO A 66 14.87 0.80 -17.75
N LEU A 67 13.94 0.24 -17.03
CA LEU A 67 14.09 -1.03 -16.30
C LEU A 67 13.78 -2.21 -17.22
N GLY A 68 14.75 -3.07 -17.37
CA GLY A 68 14.57 -4.34 -18.08
C GLY A 68 13.28 -5.04 -17.63
N HIS A 69 12.61 -5.69 -18.57
CA HIS A 69 11.25 -6.22 -18.55
C HIS A 69 10.91 -7.24 -17.44
N THR A 70 11.45 -7.10 -16.23
CA THR A 70 11.06 -7.96 -15.13
C THR A 70 9.74 -7.46 -14.54
N ARG A 71 8.64 -8.09 -14.96
CA ARG A 71 7.32 -7.87 -14.37
C ARG A 71 7.37 -8.13 -12.86
N THR A 72 6.85 -7.22 -12.05
CA THR A 72 6.87 -7.30 -10.58
C THR A 72 5.48 -7.42 -9.98
N LEU A 73 4.44 -7.23 -10.79
CA LEU A 73 3.05 -7.44 -10.36
C LEU A 73 2.57 -8.80 -10.88
N LEU A 74 1.73 -9.44 -10.10
CA LEU A 74 1.06 -10.68 -10.50
C LEU A 74 0.08 -10.40 -11.63
N ASP A 75 -0.01 -11.33 -12.60
CA ASP A 75 -1.11 -11.33 -13.53
C ASP A 75 -2.29 -12.17 -13.02
N HIS A 76 -3.40 -12.15 -13.75
CA HIS A 76 -4.61 -12.87 -13.36
C HIS A 76 -4.41 -14.39 -13.31
N ALA A 77 -3.52 -14.94 -14.12
CA ALA A 77 -3.25 -16.39 -14.13
C ALA A 77 -2.50 -16.79 -12.85
N GLU A 78 -1.49 -16.02 -12.47
CA GLU A 78 -0.73 -16.23 -11.25
C GLU A 78 -1.59 -16.03 -9.99
N ILE A 79 -2.47 -15.01 -9.99
CA ILE A 79 -3.44 -14.81 -8.91
C ILE A 79 -4.33 -16.04 -8.75
N ARG A 80 -4.85 -16.60 -9.86
CA ARG A 80 -5.65 -17.84 -9.83
C ARG A 80 -4.85 -19.02 -9.32
N GLU A 81 -3.65 -19.24 -9.85
CA GLU A 81 -2.77 -20.33 -9.41
C GLU A 81 -2.49 -20.25 -7.89
N MET A 82 -2.16 -19.07 -7.38
CA MET A 82 -1.96 -18.86 -5.94
C MET A 82 -3.24 -19.17 -5.15
N ALA A 83 -4.39 -18.68 -5.62
CA ALA A 83 -5.66 -18.93 -4.97
C ALA A 83 -6.03 -20.43 -4.96
N ASP A 84 -5.78 -21.15 -6.05
CA ASP A 84 -6.11 -22.57 -6.22
C ASP A 84 -5.17 -23.49 -5.45
N SER A 85 -3.97 -23.02 -5.10
CA SER A 85 -3.05 -23.75 -4.21
C SER A 85 -3.63 -24.05 -2.83
N GLY A 86 -4.65 -23.31 -2.39
CA GLY A 86 -5.22 -23.39 -1.05
C GLY A 86 -4.34 -22.78 0.05
N LEU A 87 -3.13 -22.35 -0.27
CA LEU A 87 -2.17 -21.77 0.67
C LEU A 87 -2.32 -20.25 0.80
N VAL A 88 -2.95 -19.59 -0.18
CA VAL A 88 -3.08 -18.14 -0.25
C VAL A 88 -4.55 -17.73 -0.23
N ARG A 89 -4.88 -16.74 0.57
CA ARG A 89 -6.17 -16.04 0.56
C ARG A 89 -5.98 -14.60 0.16
N PHE A 90 -6.80 -14.14 -0.78
CA PHE A 90 -6.82 -12.75 -1.21
C PHE A 90 -7.83 -11.93 -0.41
N GLY A 91 -7.44 -10.72 -0.05
CA GLY A 91 -8.29 -9.67 0.50
C GLY A 91 -8.21 -8.42 -0.34
N SER A 92 -9.18 -7.53 -0.19
CA SER A 92 -9.17 -6.24 -0.89
C SER A 92 -8.37 -5.19 -0.12
N HIS A 93 -7.80 -4.23 -0.87
CA HIS A 93 -7.02 -3.12 -0.33
C HIS A 93 -7.30 -1.82 -1.10
N THR A 94 -8.56 -1.63 -1.49
CA THR A 94 -9.03 -0.62 -2.44
C THR A 94 -8.55 -0.87 -3.87
N ARG A 95 -9.10 -0.13 -4.80
CA ARG A 95 -8.81 -0.26 -6.22
C ARG A 95 -7.51 0.47 -6.61
N THR A 96 -7.36 1.70 -6.09
CA THR A 96 -6.25 2.59 -6.43
C THR A 96 -5.33 2.88 -5.23
N HIS A 97 -5.47 2.14 -4.12
CA HIS A 97 -4.81 2.45 -2.84
C HIS A 97 -5.31 3.79 -2.25
N CYS A 98 -6.59 4.12 -2.49
CA CYS A 98 -7.23 5.33 -1.98
C CYS A 98 -7.20 5.39 -0.46
N ARG A 99 -6.78 6.52 0.08
CA ARG A 99 -6.73 6.77 1.52
C ARG A 99 -8.00 7.47 1.98
N PHE A 100 -8.68 6.92 2.96
CA PHE A 100 -9.93 7.48 3.48
C PHE A 100 -9.66 8.59 4.50
N ARG A 101 -9.42 9.81 3.99
CA ARG A 101 -9.18 11.00 4.80
C ARG A 101 -10.21 12.09 4.47
N GLY A 102 -10.68 12.77 5.51
CA GLY A 102 -11.70 13.82 5.33
C GLY A 102 -13.01 13.28 4.77
N THR A 103 -13.70 14.06 3.98
CA THR A 103 -14.95 13.67 3.32
C THR A 103 -14.63 12.96 2.00
N VAL A 104 -15.01 11.69 1.90
CA VAL A 104 -14.88 10.89 0.69
C VAL A 104 -16.29 10.69 0.13
N PRO A 105 -16.55 11.01 -1.15
CA PRO A 105 -17.87 10.83 -1.77
C PRO A 105 -18.31 9.35 -1.77
N ASP A 106 -19.61 9.09 -1.63
CA ASP A 106 -20.16 7.73 -1.54
C ASP A 106 -19.86 6.87 -2.77
N ASN A 107 -19.89 7.45 -3.97
CA ASN A 107 -19.55 6.75 -5.20
C ASN A 107 -18.06 6.34 -5.25
N VAL A 108 -17.17 7.12 -4.63
CA VAL A 108 -15.74 6.76 -4.50
C VAL A 108 -15.58 5.64 -3.48
N LEU A 109 -16.31 5.70 -2.35
CA LEU A 109 -16.29 4.61 -1.37
C LEU A 109 -16.78 3.30 -1.97
N GLU A 110 -17.85 3.33 -2.76
CA GLU A 110 -18.39 2.17 -3.46
C GLU A 110 -17.36 1.58 -4.45
N ASP A 111 -16.77 2.42 -5.30
CA ASP A 111 -15.77 2.00 -6.29
C ASP A 111 -14.50 1.44 -5.63
N GLU A 112 -13.98 2.13 -4.64
CA GLU A 112 -12.72 1.76 -3.98
C GLU A 112 -12.87 0.56 -3.02
N ILE A 113 -13.99 0.42 -2.35
CA ILE A 113 -14.18 -0.62 -1.32
C ILE A 113 -14.91 -1.82 -1.89
N VAL A 114 -16.07 -1.64 -2.49
CA VAL A 114 -16.91 -2.75 -2.92
C VAL A 114 -16.37 -3.36 -4.21
N ARG A 115 -16.23 -2.54 -5.24
CA ARG A 115 -15.83 -3.01 -6.56
C ARG A 115 -14.43 -3.64 -6.57
N SER A 116 -13.50 -3.14 -5.76
CA SER A 116 -12.18 -3.77 -5.64
C SER A 116 -12.23 -5.23 -5.16
N GLY A 117 -13.14 -5.53 -4.23
CA GLY A 117 -13.36 -6.90 -3.76
C GLY A 117 -14.04 -7.77 -4.82
N ASP A 118 -14.95 -7.19 -5.59
CA ASP A 118 -15.68 -7.90 -6.65
C ASP A 118 -14.75 -8.24 -7.83
N GLU A 119 -13.89 -7.32 -8.25
CA GLU A 119 -12.88 -7.56 -9.28
C GLU A 119 -11.92 -8.70 -8.90
N ILE A 120 -11.45 -8.75 -7.66
CA ILE A 120 -10.62 -9.87 -7.20
C ILE A 120 -11.44 -11.17 -7.17
N ALA A 121 -12.69 -11.12 -6.70
CA ALA A 121 -13.57 -12.29 -6.67
C ALA A 121 -13.83 -12.86 -8.05
N GLU A 122 -14.00 -12.04 -9.07
CA GLU A 122 -14.10 -12.46 -10.47
C GLU A 122 -12.83 -13.17 -10.96
N ILE A 123 -11.66 -12.65 -10.61
CA ILE A 123 -10.38 -13.26 -10.99
C ILE A 123 -10.22 -14.65 -10.37
N ILE A 124 -10.51 -14.80 -9.06
CA ILE A 124 -10.26 -16.03 -8.31
C ILE A 124 -11.45 -17.00 -8.28
N GLY A 125 -12.60 -16.61 -8.84
CA GLY A 125 -13.82 -17.45 -8.88
C GLY A 125 -14.46 -17.73 -7.51
N ARG A 126 -14.16 -16.93 -6.48
CA ARG A 126 -14.68 -17.11 -5.10
C ARG A 126 -14.79 -15.79 -4.34
N PRO A 127 -15.67 -15.69 -3.31
CA PRO A 127 -15.88 -14.46 -2.58
C PRO A 127 -14.62 -13.95 -1.89
N VAL A 128 -14.40 -12.63 -1.94
CA VAL A 128 -13.39 -11.91 -1.17
C VAL A 128 -14.05 -11.28 0.05
N ASN A 129 -13.71 -11.77 1.23
CA ASN A 129 -14.38 -11.43 2.48
C ASN A 129 -13.52 -10.64 3.47
N LEU A 130 -12.29 -10.29 3.08
CA LEU A 130 -11.36 -9.56 3.93
C LEU A 130 -10.94 -8.26 3.27
N PHE A 131 -10.73 -7.23 4.08
CA PHE A 131 -10.30 -5.91 3.67
C PHE A 131 -9.10 -5.42 4.48
N CYS A 132 -8.26 -4.58 3.89
CA CYS A 132 -7.20 -3.87 4.58
C CYS A 132 -7.27 -2.38 4.23
N TYR A 133 -7.29 -1.52 5.24
CA TYR A 133 -7.33 -0.08 5.00
C TYR A 133 -5.98 0.46 4.53
N PRO A 134 -5.90 1.18 3.39
CA PRO A 134 -4.68 1.83 2.95
C PRO A 134 -4.11 2.77 4.01
N ASN A 135 -2.86 2.54 4.40
CA ASN A 135 -2.17 3.24 5.50
C ASN A 135 -2.91 3.23 6.85
N GLY A 136 -3.99 2.48 6.99
CA GLY A 136 -4.83 2.47 8.19
C GLY A 136 -5.70 3.71 8.35
N ASP A 137 -5.87 4.53 7.31
CA ASP A 137 -6.77 5.68 7.33
C ASP A 137 -8.22 5.20 7.23
N ILE A 138 -9.07 5.66 8.12
CA ILE A 138 -10.44 5.21 8.27
C ILE A 138 -11.34 6.41 8.59
N THR A 139 -12.43 6.54 7.84
CA THR A 139 -13.55 7.42 8.18
C THR A 139 -14.76 6.58 8.58
N ASP A 140 -15.71 7.16 9.31
CA ASP A 140 -16.95 6.46 9.70
C ASP A 140 -17.73 5.99 8.47
N ALA A 141 -17.75 6.79 7.39
CA ALA A 141 -18.39 6.43 6.13
C ALA A 141 -17.72 5.19 5.50
N ALA A 142 -16.39 5.18 5.37
CA ALA A 142 -15.64 4.03 4.85
C ALA A 142 -15.85 2.79 5.72
N LEU A 143 -15.79 2.93 7.05
CA LEU A 143 -16.04 1.84 7.98
C LEU A 143 -17.45 1.27 7.82
N GLY A 144 -18.44 2.14 7.59
CA GLY A 144 -19.83 1.73 7.33
C GLY A 144 -19.97 0.86 6.09
N VAL A 145 -19.27 1.21 4.99
CA VAL A 145 -19.25 0.41 3.76
C VAL A 145 -18.51 -0.92 3.98
N VAL A 146 -17.34 -0.89 4.61
CA VAL A 146 -16.55 -2.09 4.91
C VAL A 146 -17.33 -3.10 5.76
N ARG A 147 -18.03 -2.65 6.81
CA ARG A 147 -18.86 -3.52 7.66
C ARG A 147 -19.99 -4.22 6.91
N LYS A 148 -20.54 -3.58 5.88
CA LYS A 148 -21.59 -4.16 5.05
C LYS A 148 -21.05 -5.19 4.06
N ARG A 149 -19.85 -4.95 3.51
CA ARG A 149 -19.31 -5.73 2.40
C ARG A 149 -18.40 -6.88 2.85
N TYR A 150 -17.64 -6.72 3.95
CA TYR A 150 -16.60 -7.66 4.36
C TYR A 150 -16.88 -8.32 5.70
N ALA A 151 -16.40 -9.55 5.86
CA ALA A 151 -16.49 -10.29 7.11
C ALA A 151 -15.51 -9.78 8.17
N GLY A 152 -14.40 -9.16 7.74
CA GLY A 152 -13.43 -8.56 8.63
C GLY A 152 -12.47 -7.64 7.89
N ALA A 153 -11.86 -6.70 8.64
CA ALA A 153 -10.87 -5.79 8.07
C ALA A 153 -9.74 -5.50 9.05
N VAL A 154 -8.52 -5.40 8.50
CA VAL A 154 -7.31 -5.13 9.28
C VAL A 154 -6.89 -3.67 9.15
N THR A 155 -6.43 -3.12 10.26
CA THR A 155 -5.88 -1.76 10.35
C THR A 155 -4.35 -1.79 10.40
N THR A 156 -3.72 -0.64 10.56
CA THR A 156 -2.30 -0.52 10.89
C THR A 156 -2.06 -0.33 12.40
N ARG A 157 -3.10 -0.37 13.22
CA ARG A 157 -2.96 -0.22 14.68
C ARG A 157 -2.15 -1.40 15.21
N PRO A 158 -1.06 -1.15 15.93
CA PRO A 158 -0.30 -2.23 16.56
C PRO A 158 -1.07 -2.80 17.73
N GLY A 159 -1.07 -4.14 17.87
CA GLY A 159 -1.71 -4.80 19.00
C GLY A 159 -2.31 -6.16 18.67
N TRP A 160 -2.84 -6.78 19.69
CA TRP A 160 -3.63 -8.00 19.60
C TRP A 160 -5.08 -7.66 19.27
N TYR A 161 -5.74 -8.56 18.59
CA TYR A 161 -7.19 -8.52 18.38
C TYR A 161 -7.87 -9.39 19.44
N LEU A 162 -8.86 -8.83 20.11
CA LEU A 162 -9.68 -9.56 21.07
C LEU A 162 -11.05 -9.86 20.44
N PRO A 163 -11.64 -11.06 20.69
CA PRO A 163 -12.90 -11.47 20.06
C PRO A 163 -14.09 -10.54 20.31
N ALA A 164 -14.04 -9.71 21.36
CA ALA A 164 -15.07 -8.70 21.65
C ALA A 164 -14.92 -7.40 20.86
N GLU A 165 -13.81 -7.21 20.14
CA GLU A 165 -13.56 -6.02 19.36
C GLU A 165 -14.24 -6.09 17.99
N ASP A 166 -14.36 -4.93 17.35
CA ASP A 166 -14.93 -4.83 16.01
C ASP A 166 -14.05 -5.57 15.00
N ARG A 167 -14.61 -6.61 14.40
CA ARG A 167 -13.96 -7.41 13.35
C ARG A 167 -13.52 -6.60 12.11
N CYS A 168 -14.06 -5.41 11.93
CA CYS A 168 -13.65 -4.50 10.85
C CYS A 168 -12.58 -3.48 11.29
N LEU A 169 -12.02 -3.62 12.50
CA LEU A 169 -10.96 -2.78 13.05
C LEU A 169 -9.83 -3.62 13.68
N ILE A 170 -9.51 -4.75 13.09
CA ILE A 170 -8.52 -5.71 13.62
C ILE A 170 -7.15 -5.04 13.70
N SER A 171 -6.58 -5.03 14.90
CA SER A 171 -5.18 -4.66 15.15
C SER A 171 -4.23 -5.72 14.60
N ARG A 172 -3.00 -5.35 14.30
CA ARG A 172 -1.99 -6.29 13.81
C ARG A 172 -0.60 -6.01 14.36
N ILE A 173 0.20 -7.05 14.41
CA ILE A 173 1.60 -6.95 14.82
C ILE A 173 2.45 -6.89 13.55
N GLY A 174 3.16 -5.77 13.36
CA GLY A 174 4.10 -5.63 12.25
C GLY A 174 5.37 -6.45 12.52
N VAL A 175 5.72 -7.30 11.57
CA VAL A 175 6.96 -8.08 11.57
C VAL A 175 7.78 -7.65 10.35
N HIS A 176 8.96 -7.11 10.57
CA HIS A 176 9.84 -6.59 9.53
C HIS A 176 11.30 -6.92 9.86
N ASP A 177 12.14 -7.08 8.85
CA ASP A 177 13.55 -7.46 9.03
C ASP A 177 14.36 -6.45 9.85
N ASP A 178 13.99 -5.17 9.79
CA ASP A 178 14.67 -4.10 10.53
C ASP A 178 14.37 -4.09 12.04
N VAL A 179 13.25 -4.72 12.47
CA VAL A 179 12.78 -4.67 13.86
C VAL A 179 12.51 -6.06 14.48
N SER A 180 12.56 -7.12 13.69
CA SER A 180 12.28 -8.49 14.15
C SER A 180 13.18 -9.56 13.51
N ASN A 181 14.40 -9.17 13.10
CA ASN A 181 15.38 -10.03 12.43
C ASN A 181 16.09 -11.03 13.34
N THR A 182 15.91 -10.94 14.65
CA THR A 182 16.41 -11.93 15.61
C THR A 182 15.26 -12.68 16.28
N ARG A 183 15.51 -13.89 16.76
CA ARG A 183 14.50 -14.67 17.50
C ARG A 183 13.95 -13.90 18.70
N SER A 184 14.81 -13.21 19.44
CA SER A 184 14.42 -12.43 20.63
C SER A 184 13.52 -11.24 20.23
N ALA A 185 13.92 -10.48 19.21
CA ALA A 185 13.14 -9.36 18.70
C ALA A 185 11.78 -9.81 18.15
N PHE A 186 11.74 -10.91 17.40
CA PHE A 186 10.50 -11.50 16.91
C PHE A 186 9.58 -11.92 18.05
N LEU A 187 10.09 -12.71 19.03
CA LEU A 187 9.31 -13.16 20.18
C LEU A 187 8.80 -12.00 21.04
N SER A 188 9.63 -10.99 21.27
CA SER A 188 9.23 -9.77 21.97
C SER A 188 8.07 -9.08 21.27
N ARG A 189 8.14 -8.98 19.94
CA ARG A 189 7.08 -8.34 19.14
C ARG A 189 5.75 -9.10 19.20
N ILE A 190 5.78 -10.41 19.01
CA ILE A 190 4.56 -11.22 19.02
C ILE A 190 4.01 -11.49 20.42
N SER A 191 4.80 -11.35 21.49
CA SER A 191 4.33 -11.49 22.88
C SER A 191 3.52 -10.29 23.38
N GLY A 192 3.57 -9.15 22.67
CA GLY A 192 2.96 -7.89 23.12
C GLY A 192 3.73 -7.22 24.27
N ILE A 193 4.83 -7.80 24.71
CA ILE A 193 5.70 -7.18 25.72
C ILE A 193 6.47 -6.05 25.01
N ARG A 194 6.16 -4.81 25.37
CA ARG A 194 6.97 -3.66 24.93
C ARG A 194 8.30 -3.70 25.66
N VAL A 195 9.36 -4.07 24.96
CA VAL A 195 10.71 -3.76 25.41
C VAL A 195 10.94 -2.31 25.02
N PHE A 196 11.03 -1.45 26.02
CA PHE A 196 11.35 -0.03 25.90
C PHE A 196 12.84 0.14 25.57
#